data_0d11391f51d90a1f65fe297187489ff0
#
_entry.id   0d11391f51d90a1f65fe297187489ff0
#
_cell.length_a   1.000
_cell.length_b   1.000
_cell.length_c   1.000
_cell.angle_alpha   90.00
_cell.angle_beta   90.00
_cell.angle_gamma   90.00
#
_symmetry.space_group_name_H-M   'P 1'
#
loop_
_entity.id
_entity.type
_entity.pdbx_description
1 polymer ?
#
loop_
_entity_poly.entity_id
_entity_poly.type
_entity_poly.pdbx_seq_one_letter_code
_entity_poly.pdbx_strand_id
1 'polypeptide(L)'
;IAENHEQVFRDVCADIGPPARMLRWCCSMFKTGPITRVINSLYRDQRILTFYGIRKSESVSRSKYNRVEDDAESVKIQQQTVASPIFFWKDMDIWLYILAEKIDFNDAYRLGYDRVGCWCCPNNNQRAQFLSRIYMPEQAKAWRDFLIDFARKIGKPDAEEYVDSGAWKARQGGNGLAAAGDVKIRFANCTTEDHAKIYRLVRPM
;
A
#
# COMPACT_ATOMS: atom_id res chain seq x y z
N ILE A 1 -7.16 5.16 -17.54
CA ILE A 1 -6.72 5.15 -16.12
C ILE A 1 -7.47 4.01 -15.44
N ALA A 2 -6.79 3.21 -14.63
CA ALA A 2 -7.40 2.12 -13.87
C ALA A 2 -7.71 2.62 -12.44
N GLU A 3 -8.98 2.79 -12.13
CA GLU A 3 -9.45 3.32 -10.86
C GLU A 3 -10.50 2.39 -10.22
N ASN A 4 -10.63 2.48 -8.90
CA ASN A 4 -11.75 1.87 -8.20
C ASN A 4 -12.89 2.89 -8.13
N HIS A 5 -13.94 2.66 -8.91
CA HIS A 5 -15.11 3.53 -8.96
C HIS A 5 -16.23 3.09 -7.99
N GLU A 6 -16.08 1.93 -7.36
CA GLU A 6 -17.12 1.34 -6.50
C GLU A 6 -16.97 1.76 -5.04
N GLN A 7 -15.76 2.11 -4.62
CA GLN A 7 -15.44 2.35 -3.21
C GLN A 7 -14.51 3.53 -3.03
N VAL A 8 -14.76 4.29 -1.97
CA VAL A 8 -13.92 5.41 -1.56
C VAL A 8 -12.96 4.93 -0.46
N PHE A 9 -11.68 5.27 -0.59
CA PHE A 9 -10.64 4.85 0.37
C PHE A 9 -11.00 5.17 1.83
N ARG A 10 -11.57 6.35 2.08
CA ARG A 10 -11.92 6.80 3.43
C ARG A 10 -13.05 5.96 4.04
N ASP A 11 -14.04 5.59 3.25
CA ASP A 11 -15.17 4.79 3.70
C ASP A 11 -14.71 3.38 4.07
N VAL A 12 -13.89 2.77 3.23
CA VAL A 12 -13.28 1.47 3.55
C VAL A 12 -12.39 1.55 4.81
N CYS A 13 -11.66 2.66 5.02
CA CYS A 13 -10.93 2.87 6.27
C CYS A 13 -11.85 2.95 7.49
N ALA A 14 -13.04 3.53 7.36
CA ALA A 14 -14.01 3.61 8.44
C ALA A 14 -14.61 2.24 8.80
N ASP A 15 -14.81 1.37 7.80
CA ASP A 15 -15.39 0.04 7.95
C ASP A 15 -14.40 -0.99 8.51
N ILE A 16 -13.25 -1.13 7.88
CA ILE A 16 -12.26 -2.18 8.23
C ILE A 16 -11.01 -1.64 8.91
N GLY A 17 -10.93 -0.34 9.11
CA GLY A 17 -9.81 0.37 9.71
C GLY A 17 -8.69 0.74 8.72
N PRO A 18 -7.81 1.68 9.12
CA PRO A 18 -6.73 2.14 8.27
C PRO A 18 -5.79 1.00 7.86
N PRO A 19 -5.17 1.07 6.68
CA PRO A 19 -4.18 0.07 6.28
C PRO A 19 -2.97 0.09 7.23
N ALA A 20 -2.33 -1.05 7.40
CA ALA A 20 -1.13 -1.22 8.20
C ALA A 20 -0.04 -1.94 7.42
N ARG A 21 1.20 -2.00 7.95
CA ARG A 21 2.34 -2.61 7.26
C ARG A 21 2.08 -4.04 6.80
N MET A 22 1.43 -4.84 7.64
CA MET A 22 1.07 -6.23 7.35
C MET A 22 -0.35 -6.40 6.81
N LEU A 23 -1.15 -5.34 6.80
CA LEU A 23 -2.54 -5.35 6.35
C LEU A 23 -2.75 -4.27 5.28
N ARG A 24 -2.19 -4.50 4.10
CA ARG A 24 -2.19 -3.55 2.98
C ARG A 24 -3.34 -3.81 1.98
N TRP A 25 -4.55 -3.95 2.48
CA TRP A 25 -5.75 -4.12 1.68
C TRP A 25 -5.91 -3.02 0.61
N CYS A 26 -5.47 -1.80 0.92
CA CYS A 26 -5.51 -0.66 0.00
C CYS A 26 -4.75 -0.91 -1.31
N CYS A 27 -3.64 -1.64 -1.28
CA CYS A 27 -2.91 -1.97 -2.50
C CYS A 27 -3.73 -2.87 -3.43
N SER A 28 -4.46 -3.83 -2.88
CA SER A 28 -5.30 -4.74 -3.66
C SER A 28 -6.55 -4.03 -4.20
N MET A 29 -7.21 -3.20 -3.37
CA MET A 29 -8.46 -2.56 -3.74
C MET A 29 -8.30 -1.35 -4.67
N PHE A 30 -7.26 -0.54 -4.46
CA PHE A 30 -7.11 0.76 -5.14
C PHE A 30 -5.92 0.83 -6.10
N LYS A 31 -5.13 -0.22 -6.20
CA LYS A 31 -3.99 -0.26 -7.13
C LYS A 31 -4.02 -1.49 -8.03
N THR A 32 -3.78 -2.67 -7.47
CA THR A 32 -3.64 -3.88 -8.30
C THR A 32 -4.98 -4.41 -8.82
N GLY A 33 -6.05 -4.35 -8.04
CA GLY A 33 -7.37 -4.78 -8.47
C GLY A 33 -7.89 -4.02 -9.69
N PRO A 34 -7.93 -2.67 -9.67
CA PRO A 34 -8.32 -1.89 -10.84
C PRO A 34 -7.48 -2.17 -12.08
N ILE A 35 -6.15 -2.29 -11.93
CA ILE A 35 -5.24 -2.64 -13.04
C ILE A 35 -5.60 -4.02 -13.60
N THR A 36 -5.80 -5.00 -12.73
CA THR A 36 -6.19 -6.36 -13.15
C THR A 36 -7.52 -6.36 -13.92
N ARG A 37 -8.52 -5.61 -13.45
CA ARG A 37 -9.80 -5.49 -14.15
C ARG A 37 -9.63 -4.92 -15.55
N VAL A 38 -8.89 -3.83 -15.69
CA VAL A 38 -8.64 -3.20 -16.99
C VAL A 38 -7.90 -4.15 -17.93
N ILE A 39 -6.86 -4.81 -17.43
CA ILE A 39 -6.09 -5.77 -18.23
C ILE A 39 -6.97 -6.93 -18.69
N ASN A 40 -7.73 -7.52 -17.77
CA ASN A 40 -8.63 -8.64 -18.11
C ASN A 40 -9.76 -8.23 -19.07
N SER A 41 -10.23 -7.00 -19.00
CA SER A 41 -11.26 -6.51 -19.94
C SER A 41 -10.73 -6.26 -21.34
N LEU A 42 -9.51 -5.75 -21.46
CA LEU A 42 -8.91 -5.37 -22.75
C LEU A 42 -8.17 -6.53 -23.44
N TYR A 43 -7.58 -7.44 -22.66
CA TYR A 43 -6.65 -8.46 -23.13
C TYR A 43 -7.02 -9.87 -22.65
N ARG A 44 -8.34 -10.15 -22.60
CA ARG A 44 -8.84 -11.49 -22.26
C ARG A 44 -8.18 -12.51 -23.23
N ASP A 45 -7.66 -13.58 -22.66
CA ASP A 45 -7.01 -14.68 -23.42
C ASP A 45 -5.66 -14.33 -24.10
N GLN A 46 -5.08 -13.18 -23.77
CA GLN A 46 -3.75 -12.81 -24.29
C GLN A 46 -2.70 -12.91 -23.17
N ARG A 47 -1.51 -13.38 -23.55
CA ARG A 47 -0.35 -13.33 -22.68
C ARG A 47 0.28 -11.94 -22.73
N ILE A 48 0.55 -11.34 -21.59
CA ILE A 48 1.01 -9.95 -21.47
C ILE A 48 2.48 -9.93 -21.04
N LEU A 49 3.31 -9.22 -21.76
CA LEU A 49 4.65 -8.87 -21.31
C LEU A 49 4.61 -7.52 -20.61
N THR A 50 4.96 -7.51 -19.33
CA THR A 50 4.96 -6.30 -18.52
C THR A 50 6.38 -5.93 -18.10
N PHE A 51 6.76 -4.69 -18.34
CA PHE A 51 8.04 -4.15 -17.89
C PHE A 51 7.87 -3.44 -16.54
N TYR A 52 8.64 -3.87 -15.53
CA TYR A 52 8.65 -3.25 -14.20
C TYR A 52 10.00 -2.60 -13.90
N GLY A 53 9.95 -1.41 -13.28
CA GLY A 53 11.12 -0.74 -12.72
C GLY A 53 11.57 -1.34 -11.38
N ILE A 54 11.47 -2.65 -11.21
CA ILE A 54 11.87 -3.34 -9.97
C ILE A 54 13.38 -3.53 -9.96
N ARG A 55 14.00 -3.25 -8.80
CA ARG A 55 15.43 -3.43 -8.58
C ARG A 55 15.69 -4.38 -7.40
N LYS A 56 16.71 -5.21 -7.53
CA LYS A 56 17.15 -6.16 -6.49
C LYS A 56 17.51 -5.46 -5.17
N SER A 57 18.09 -4.26 -5.26
CA SER A 57 18.56 -3.47 -4.12
C SER A 57 17.46 -2.84 -3.27
N GLU A 58 16.20 -2.80 -3.73
CA GLU A 58 15.13 -2.08 -3.06
C GLU A 58 14.62 -2.75 -1.76
N SER A 59 14.72 -4.06 -1.66
CA SER A 59 14.34 -4.80 -0.44
C SER A 59 14.79 -6.25 -0.48
N VAL A 60 14.90 -6.87 0.69
CA VAL A 60 15.18 -8.33 0.84
C VAL A 60 14.15 -9.18 0.09
N SER A 61 12.89 -8.79 0.07
CA SER A 61 11.86 -9.49 -0.69
C SER A 61 12.13 -9.42 -2.20
N ARG A 62 12.45 -8.22 -2.72
CA ARG A 62 12.72 -8.03 -4.14
C ARG A 62 14.03 -8.65 -4.60
N SER A 63 15.00 -8.81 -3.70
CA SER A 63 16.27 -9.47 -4.04
C SER A 63 16.12 -10.95 -4.43
N LYS A 64 14.98 -11.54 -4.10
CA LYS A 64 14.63 -12.95 -4.40
C LYS A 64 13.91 -13.12 -5.74
N TYR A 65 13.53 -12.03 -6.40
CA TYR A 65 12.84 -12.09 -7.70
C TYR A 65 13.84 -12.42 -8.81
N ASN A 66 13.31 -12.89 -9.92
CA ASN A 66 14.08 -13.07 -11.15
C ASN A 66 13.95 -11.80 -12.02
N ARG A 67 14.94 -11.60 -12.88
CA ARG A 67 14.92 -10.48 -13.84
C ARG A 67 13.80 -10.64 -14.86
N VAL A 68 13.55 -11.87 -15.28
CA VAL A 68 12.42 -12.26 -16.13
C VAL A 68 11.72 -13.42 -15.44
N GLU A 69 10.43 -13.37 -15.33
CA GLU A 69 9.64 -14.35 -14.59
C GLU A 69 8.29 -14.54 -15.28
N ASP A 70 7.97 -15.79 -15.63
CA ASP A 70 6.69 -16.17 -16.17
C ASP A 70 5.74 -16.56 -15.02
N ASP A 71 4.49 -16.10 -15.10
CA ASP A 71 3.43 -16.43 -14.13
C ASP A 71 3.86 -16.29 -12.66
N ALA A 72 4.67 -15.25 -12.41
CA ALA A 72 5.28 -15.01 -11.11
C ALA A 72 4.23 -14.92 -10.00
N GLU A 73 4.35 -15.73 -8.95
CA GLU A 73 3.52 -15.64 -7.74
C GLU A 73 3.60 -14.24 -7.09
N SER A 74 4.71 -13.53 -7.33
CA SER A 74 4.92 -12.16 -6.88
C SER A 74 4.02 -11.14 -7.58
N VAL A 75 3.45 -11.49 -8.73
CA VAL A 75 2.60 -10.63 -9.55
C VAL A 75 1.15 -11.07 -9.42
N LYS A 76 0.33 -10.18 -8.91
CA LYS A 76 -1.09 -10.43 -8.67
C LYS A 76 -1.95 -10.50 -9.94
N ILE A 77 -1.36 -10.35 -11.09
CA ILE A 77 -2.04 -10.39 -12.39
C ILE A 77 -1.62 -11.70 -13.06
N GLN A 78 -2.57 -12.56 -13.33
CA GLN A 78 -2.35 -13.85 -14.00
C GLN A 78 -2.01 -13.65 -15.48
N GLN A 79 -1.39 -14.65 -16.11
CA GLN A 79 -1.01 -14.67 -17.53
C GLN A 79 -0.02 -13.56 -17.94
N GLN A 80 0.89 -13.19 -17.05
CA GLN A 80 1.93 -12.23 -17.32
C GLN A 80 3.31 -12.85 -17.36
N THR A 81 4.10 -12.42 -18.35
CA THR A 81 5.56 -12.46 -18.27
C THR A 81 6.04 -11.12 -17.73
N VAL A 82 6.78 -11.11 -16.63
CA VAL A 82 7.35 -9.91 -16.02
C VAL A 82 8.80 -9.81 -16.46
N ALA A 83 9.19 -8.64 -16.96
CA ALA A 83 10.58 -8.31 -17.23
C ALA A 83 10.98 -7.06 -16.43
N SER A 84 12.11 -7.14 -15.72
CA SER A 84 12.68 -6.04 -14.93
C SER A 84 14.04 -5.64 -15.52
N PRO A 85 14.08 -4.76 -16.54
CA PRO A 85 15.30 -4.42 -17.27
C PRO A 85 16.41 -3.87 -16.37
N ILE A 86 16.03 -3.05 -15.39
CA ILE A 86 16.92 -2.37 -14.45
C ILE A 86 17.13 -3.15 -13.14
N PHE A 87 16.88 -4.46 -13.12
CA PHE A 87 16.87 -5.29 -11.91
C PHE A 87 18.19 -5.21 -11.09
N PHE A 88 19.32 -5.10 -11.76
CA PHE A 88 20.63 -5.03 -11.12
C PHE A 88 21.12 -3.61 -10.84
N TRP A 89 20.36 -2.58 -11.23
CA TRP A 89 20.72 -1.20 -11.01
C TRP A 89 20.62 -0.82 -9.53
N LYS A 90 21.53 0.04 -9.10
CA LYS A 90 21.51 0.69 -7.77
C LYS A 90 20.85 2.06 -7.86
N ASP A 91 20.60 2.69 -6.72
CA ASP A 91 20.01 4.04 -6.68
C ASP A 91 20.84 5.05 -7.46
N MET A 92 22.17 4.96 -7.36
CA MET A 92 23.08 5.84 -8.09
C MET A 92 22.95 5.68 -9.62
N ASP A 93 22.82 4.45 -10.11
CA ASP A 93 22.67 4.20 -11.56
C ASP A 93 21.39 4.85 -12.10
N ILE A 94 20.30 4.77 -11.33
CA ILE A 94 19.02 5.42 -11.67
C ILE A 94 19.20 6.94 -11.77
N TRP A 95 19.80 7.56 -10.75
CA TRP A 95 19.96 9.01 -10.74
C TRP A 95 20.91 9.50 -11.82
N LEU A 96 22.00 8.80 -12.05
CA LEU A 96 22.93 9.14 -13.14
C LEU A 96 22.24 9.04 -14.50
N TYR A 97 21.43 7.99 -14.73
CA TYR A 97 20.70 7.83 -15.97
C TYR A 97 19.63 8.93 -16.15
N ILE A 98 18.82 9.22 -15.12
CA ILE A 98 17.81 10.28 -15.15
C ILE A 98 18.45 11.63 -15.48
N LEU A 99 19.59 11.94 -14.86
CA LEU A 99 20.27 13.22 -15.08
C LEU A 99 20.94 13.28 -16.45
N ALA A 100 21.59 12.20 -16.89
CA ALA A 100 22.25 12.14 -18.20
C ALA A 100 21.25 12.28 -19.35
N GLU A 101 20.13 11.58 -19.27
CA GLU A 101 19.09 11.57 -20.29
C GLU A 101 18.06 12.73 -20.11
N LYS A 102 18.27 13.59 -19.07
CA LYS A 102 17.35 14.71 -18.74
C LYS A 102 15.90 14.28 -18.61
N ILE A 103 15.67 13.10 -18.04
CA ILE A 103 14.33 12.56 -17.81
C ILE A 103 13.68 13.35 -16.68
N ASP A 104 12.46 13.81 -16.90
CA ASP A 104 11.68 14.43 -15.83
C ASP A 104 11.28 13.39 -14.78
N PHE A 105 11.28 13.81 -13.51
CA PHE A 105 10.97 12.95 -12.38
C PHE A 105 10.07 13.68 -11.38
N ASN A 106 9.40 12.91 -10.54
CA ASN A 106 8.39 13.42 -9.62
C ASN A 106 8.98 14.46 -8.65
N ASP A 107 8.32 15.63 -8.54
CA ASP A 107 8.75 16.76 -7.72
C ASP A 107 8.90 16.43 -6.24
N ALA A 108 8.24 15.41 -5.73
CA ALA A 108 8.43 14.99 -4.35
C ALA A 108 9.89 14.63 -4.03
N TYR A 109 10.66 14.13 -5.00
CA TYR A 109 12.11 13.93 -4.80
C TYR A 109 12.86 15.26 -4.65
N ARG A 110 12.43 16.31 -5.38
CA ARG A 110 12.97 17.68 -5.23
C ARG A 110 12.65 18.28 -3.87
N LEU A 111 11.51 17.88 -3.28
CA LEU A 111 11.09 18.27 -1.94
C LEU A 111 11.76 17.45 -0.82
N GLY A 112 12.64 16.52 -1.17
CA GLY A 112 13.44 15.76 -0.22
C GLY A 112 12.86 14.41 0.21
N TYR A 113 11.82 13.91 -0.47
CA TYR A 113 11.38 12.54 -0.27
C TYR A 113 12.40 11.57 -0.87
N ASP A 114 12.78 10.57 -0.11
CA ASP A 114 13.66 9.48 -0.55
C ASP A 114 12.91 8.39 -1.32
N ARG A 115 11.60 8.35 -1.13
CA ARG A 115 10.70 7.43 -1.81
C ARG A 115 9.33 8.07 -2.03
N VAL A 116 8.87 8.04 -3.27
CA VAL A 116 7.54 8.54 -3.63
C VAL A 116 6.52 7.40 -3.66
N GLY A 117 5.38 7.61 -3.00
CA GLY A 117 4.28 6.67 -2.90
C GLY A 117 3.03 7.36 -2.35
N CYS A 118 2.08 6.59 -1.82
CA CYS A 118 0.92 7.18 -1.17
C CYS A 118 1.36 7.96 0.07
N TRP A 119 0.97 9.22 0.17
CA TRP A 119 1.37 10.10 1.28
C TRP A 119 0.93 9.59 2.66
N CYS A 120 -0.21 8.89 2.76
CA CYS A 120 -0.74 8.27 3.98
C CYS A 120 -0.30 6.79 4.18
N CYS A 121 0.68 6.31 3.42
CA CYS A 121 1.10 4.91 3.47
C CYS A 121 1.69 4.53 4.83
N PRO A 122 1.29 3.41 5.44
CA PRO A 122 1.89 2.94 6.69
C PRO A 122 3.38 2.55 6.56
N ASN A 123 3.87 2.34 5.33
CA ASN A 123 5.28 2.08 5.07
C ASN A 123 6.14 3.35 4.97
N ASN A 124 5.54 4.53 5.01
CA ASN A 124 6.31 5.77 5.04
C ASN A 124 7.13 5.87 6.33
N ASN A 125 8.38 6.29 6.19
CA ASN A 125 9.26 6.57 7.30
C ASN A 125 8.87 7.89 8.00
N GLN A 126 9.53 8.21 9.12
CA GLN A 126 9.26 9.45 9.87
C GLN A 126 9.57 10.71 9.06
N ARG A 127 10.63 10.68 8.23
CA ARG A 127 11.00 11.81 7.37
C ARG A 127 9.89 12.09 6.34
N ALA A 128 9.38 11.06 5.65
CA ALA A 128 8.29 11.24 4.69
C ALA A 128 7.02 11.79 5.36
N GLN A 129 6.71 11.35 6.58
CA GLN A 129 5.58 11.89 7.34
C GLN A 129 5.80 13.36 7.75
N PHE A 130 7.01 13.70 8.17
CA PHE A 130 7.38 15.08 8.47
C PHE A 130 7.21 15.98 7.23
N LEU A 131 7.75 15.57 6.08
CA LEU A 131 7.58 16.31 4.83
C LEU A 131 6.11 16.44 4.41
N SER A 132 5.31 15.40 4.62
CA SER A 132 3.86 15.48 4.34
C SER A 132 3.14 16.51 5.23
N ARG A 133 3.57 16.69 6.48
CA ARG A 133 3.02 17.75 7.34
C ARG A 133 3.38 19.15 6.86
N ILE A 134 4.52 19.31 6.20
CA ILE A 134 4.97 20.61 5.65
C ILE A 134 4.28 20.91 4.33
N TYR A 135 4.29 19.96 3.39
CA TYR A 135 3.84 20.20 2.02
C TYR A 135 2.37 19.89 1.77
N MET A 136 1.72 19.14 2.67
CA MET A 136 0.31 18.75 2.60
C MET A 136 -0.34 18.84 4.01
N PRO A 137 -0.30 20.03 4.67
CA PRO A 137 -0.68 20.15 6.07
C PRO A 137 -2.14 19.78 6.34
N GLU A 138 -3.06 20.17 5.48
CA GLU A 138 -4.48 19.89 5.64
C GLU A 138 -4.79 18.41 5.53
N GLN A 139 -4.24 17.73 4.50
CA GLN A 139 -4.41 16.29 4.31
C GLN A 139 -3.76 15.50 5.44
N ALA A 140 -2.54 15.91 5.85
CA ALA A 140 -1.83 15.26 6.96
C ALA A 140 -2.59 15.39 8.28
N LYS A 141 -3.17 16.59 8.54
CA LYS A 141 -4.02 16.82 9.72
C LYS A 141 -5.29 15.98 9.66
N ALA A 142 -6.03 16.01 8.56
CA ALA A 142 -7.27 15.25 8.41
C ALA A 142 -7.04 13.73 8.56
N TRP A 143 -5.89 13.23 8.08
CA TRP A 143 -5.51 11.83 8.27
C TRP A 143 -5.16 11.52 9.71
N ARG A 144 -4.40 12.39 10.38
CA ARG A 144 -4.08 12.23 11.81
C ARG A 144 -5.34 12.20 12.66
N ASP A 145 -6.26 13.14 12.45
CA ASP A 145 -7.53 13.22 13.18
C ASP A 145 -8.34 11.93 12.99
N PHE A 146 -8.46 11.45 11.75
CA PHE A 146 -9.10 10.16 11.45
C PHE A 146 -8.44 8.98 12.20
N LEU A 147 -7.11 8.93 12.25
CA LEU A 147 -6.39 7.86 12.95
C LEU A 147 -6.63 7.92 14.46
N ILE A 148 -6.71 9.12 15.05
CA ILE A 148 -7.01 9.31 16.47
C ILE A 148 -8.43 8.83 16.80
N ASP A 149 -9.41 9.22 15.98
CA ASP A 149 -10.79 8.78 16.16
C ASP A 149 -10.92 7.26 16.02
N PHE A 150 -10.22 6.68 15.05
CA PHE A 150 -10.14 5.24 14.93
C PHE A 150 -9.48 4.58 16.15
N ALA A 151 -8.39 5.14 16.66
CA ALA A 151 -7.70 4.63 17.85
C ALA A 151 -8.61 4.66 19.08
N ARG A 152 -9.38 5.74 19.26
CA ARG A 152 -10.41 5.85 20.31
C ARG A 152 -11.50 4.79 20.14
N LYS A 153 -12.00 4.62 18.91
CA LYS A 153 -13.02 3.62 18.60
C LYS A 153 -12.58 2.19 18.95
N ILE A 154 -11.31 1.88 18.77
CA ILE A 154 -10.75 0.56 19.11
C ILE A 154 -10.21 0.47 20.54
N GLY A 155 -10.49 1.46 21.40
CA GLY A 155 -10.19 1.45 22.83
C GLY A 155 -8.71 1.63 23.17
N LYS A 156 -7.95 2.38 22.37
CA LYS A 156 -6.57 2.74 22.75
C LYS A 156 -6.59 3.77 23.87
N PRO A 157 -5.93 3.53 25.02
CA PRO A 157 -5.99 4.41 26.18
C PRO A 157 -5.38 5.80 25.90
N ASP A 158 -4.33 5.87 25.11
CA ASP A 158 -3.72 7.10 24.63
C ASP A 158 -3.72 7.10 23.10
N ALA A 159 -4.82 7.59 22.53
CA ALA A 159 -5.02 7.56 21.09
C ALA A 159 -4.05 8.48 20.33
N GLU A 160 -3.68 9.60 20.93
CA GLU A 160 -2.77 10.56 20.31
C GLU A 160 -1.34 10.01 20.30
N GLU A 161 -0.85 9.53 21.43
CA GLU A 161 0.47 8.88 21.52
C GLU A 161 0.55 7.66 20.59
N TYR A 162 -0.51 6.83 20.55
CA TYR A 162 -0.59 5.68 19.63
C TYR A 162 -0.44 6.08 18.17
N VAL A 163 -0.98 7.21 17.78
CA VAL A 163 -0.89 7.72 16.40
C VAL A 163 0.45 8.40 16.15
N ASP A 164 0.90 9.28 17.04
CA ASP A 164 2.10 10.09 16.87
C ASP A 164 3.39 9.26 16.96
N SER A 165 3.42 8.24 17.79
CA SER A 165 4.51 7.24 17.80
C SER A 165 4.56 6.37 16.56
N GLY A 166 3.48 6.35 15.77
CA GLY A 166 3.34 5.50 14.59
C GLY A 166 2.98 4.04 14.89
N ALA A 167 2.54 3.73 16.12
CA ALA A 167 2.13 2.38 16.51
C ALA A 167 0.97 1.84 15.67
N TRP A 168 0.08 2.70 15.15
CA TRP A 168 -0.99 2.36 14.23
C TRP A 168 -0.51 1.62 12.97
N LYS A 169 0.71 1.87 12.53
CA LYS A 169 1.31 1.24 11.33
C LYS A 169 1.60 -0.24 11.51
N ALA A 170 1.82 -0.67 12.76
CA ALA A 170 2.11 -2.05 13.12
C ALA A 170 0.84 -2.87 13.39
N ARG A 171 -0.35 -2.29 13.23
CA ARG A 171 -1.61 -3.00 13.40
C ARG A 171 -1.62 -4.26 12.55
N GLN A 172 -1.78 -5.39 13.21
CA GLN A 172 -2.00 -6.69 12.57
C GLN A 172 -3.48 -7.03 12.69
N GLY A 173 -4.02 -7.74 11.73
CA GLY A 173 -5.39 -8.22 11.79
C GLY A 173 -5.63 -8.97 13.10
N GLY A 174 -6.61 -8.59 13.87
CA GLY A 174 -6.96 -9.16 15.16
C GLY A 174 -6.18 -8.63 16.37
N ASN A 175 -4.96 -8.12 16.22
CA ASN A 175 -4.16 -7.62 17.33
C ASN A 175 -4.31 -6.10 17.57
N GLY A 176 -4.97 -5.38 16.67
CA GLY A 176 -5.20 -3.95 16.79
C GLY A 176 -6.65 -3.58 17.09
N LEU A 177 -7.55 -4.54 17.09
CA LEU A 177 -8.95 -4.40 17.45
C LEU A 177 -9.16 -4.98 18.86
N ALA A 178 -8.40 -4.52 19.85
CA ALA A 178 -8.82 -4.69 21.23
C ALA A 178 -9.98 -3.72 21.43
N ALA A 179 -11.20 -4.22 21.44
CA ALA A 179 -12.33 -3.46 21.92
C ALA A 179 -12.05 -3.01 23.36
N ALA A 180 -12.55 -1.85 23.72
CA ALA A 180 -12.56 -1.43 25.12
C ALA A 180 -13.21 -2.54 25.95
N GLY A 181 -12.46 -3.11 26.91
CA GLY A 181 -12.81 -4.33 27.62
C GLY A 181 -12.17 -5.58 27.00
N ASP A 182 -12.21 -6.68 27.69
CA ASP A 182 -11.51 -7.93 27.41
C ASP A 182 -11.90 -8.66 26.09
N VAL A 183 -12.62 -8.02 25.19
CA VAL A 183 -13.03 -8.60 23.92
C VAL A 183 -11.95 -8.36 22.87
N LYS A 184 -11.00 -9.28 22.76
CA LYS A 184 -10.10 -9.37 21.61
C LYS A 184 -10.87 -9.92 20.42
N ILE A 185 -11.21 -9.08 19.46
CA ILE A 185 -11.68 -9.57 18.14
C ILE A 185 -10.49 -10.21 17.47
N ARG A 186 -10.41 -11.54 17.50
CA ARG A 186 -9.46 -12.33 16.72
C ARG A 186 -10.13 -12.69 15.40
N PHE A 187 -9.36 -12.79 14.31
CA PHE A 187 -9.87 -13.37 13.06
C PHE A 187 -10.44 -14.79 13.26
N ALA A 188 -9.91 -15.54 14.25
CA ALA A 188 -10.45 -16.82 14.64
C ALA A 188 -11.86 -16.75 15.26
N ASN A 189 -12.31 -15.58 15.68
CA ASN A 189 -13.65 -15.37 16.27
C ASN A 189 -14.60 -14.70 15.26
N CYS A 190 -14.12 -14.39 14.05
CA CYS A 190 -14.98 -13.92 12.97
C CYS A 190 -15.83 -15.08 12.47
N THR A 191 -17.10 -14.82 12.23
CA THR A 191 -18.00 -15.79 11.61
C THR A 191 -17.60 -16.04 10.15
N THR A 192 -18.09 -17.13 9.56
CA THR A 192 -17.89 -17.40 8.13
C THR A 192 -18.45 -16.26 7.28
N GLU A 193 -19.51 -15.60 7.76
CA GLU A 193 -20.14 -14.46 7.09
C GLU A 193 -19.25 -13.21 7.13
N ASP A 194 -18.59 -12.93 8.26
CA ASP A 194 -17.63 -11.84 8.39
C ASP A 194 -16.42 -12.06 7.47
N HIS A 195 -15.92 -13.30 7.41
CA HIS A 195 -14.85 -13.67 6.49
C HIS A 195 -15.28 -13.49 5.03
N ALA A 196 -16.52 -13.91 4.68
CA ALA A 196 -17.05 -13.74 3.35
C ALA A 196 -17.25 -12.26 2.98
N LYS A 197 -17.67 -11.42 3.93
CA LYS A 197 -17.81 -9.97 3.75
C LYS A 197 -16.45 -9.31 3.50
N ILE A 198 -15.45 -9.61 4.34
CA ILE A 198 -14.08 -9.11 4.17
C ILE A 198 -13.50 -9.60 2.84
N TYR A 199 -13.70 -10.88 2.50
CA TYR A 199 -13.22 -11.47 1.27
C TYR A 199 -13.83 -10.80 0.02
N ARG A 200 -15.13 -10.51 0.02
CA ARG A 200 -15.80 -9.76 -1.06
C ARG A 200 -15.26 -8.34 -1.21
N LEU A 201 -14.94 -7.68 -0.10
CA LEU A 201 -14.36 -6.33 -0.10
C LEU A 201 -12.92 -6.28 -0.64
N VAL A 202 -12.13 -7.32 -0.41
CA VAL A 202 -10.68 -7.33 -0.77
C VAL A 202 -10.36 -8.17 -2.00
N ARG A 203 -11.32 -8.98 -2.48
CA ARG A 203 -11.13 -9.80 -3.69
C ARG A 203 -11.08 -8.87 -4.91
N PRO A 204 -10.04 -8.95 -5.74
CA PRO A 204 -10.12 -8.36 -7.07
C PRO A 204 -11.20 -9.10 -7.86
N MET A 205 -12.22 -8.37 -8.27
CA MET A 205 -13.22 -8.90 -9.22
C MET A 205 -12.61 -9.07 -10.59
#